data_b9293ffc2b5e97306d4425d42aee989b
#
_entry.id   b9293ffc2b5e97306d4425d42aee989b
#
_cell.length_a   1.000
_cell.length_b   1.000
_cell.length_c   1.000
_cell.angle_alpha   90.00
_cell.angle_beta   90.00
_cell.angle_gamma   90.00
#
_symmetry.space_group_name_H-M   'P 1'
#
loop_
_entity.id
_entity.type
_entity.pdbx_description
1 polymer ?
#
loop_
_entity_poly.entity_id
_entity_poly.type
_entity_poly.pdbx_seq_one_letter_code
_entity_poly.pdbx_strand_id
1 'polypeptide(L)'
;IISPGDIYIDTNRAVTGQVNGLSVMCLGDYMFGRPSRITAQTFVGRAGVVNIDREAKMSGPIHNKGVLILSGYMNGTFGRRRPISLSASLVFEQLYEGVDGDSASSTELYALLSSLADIPLKQNIAVTGSVNQRGEIQPVGGVSQKVEGFYDICKAIGLTGDQGVIIP
;
A
#
# COMPACT_ATOMS: atom_id res chain seq x y z
N ILE A 1 9.24 2.58 -20.74
CA ILE A 1 10.26 3.13 -19.83
C ILE A 1 9.54 4.20 -19.03
N ILE A 2 9.42 3.96 -17.70
CA ILE A 2 8.83 4.94 -16.78
C ILE A 2 9.95 5.93 -16.45
N SER A 3 9.73 7.21 -16.71
CA SER A 3 10.70 8.24 -16.33
C SER A 3 10.57 8.62 -14.85
N PRO A 4 11.64 8.98 -14.15
CA PRO A 4 11.58 9.35 -12.74
C PRO A 4 10.62 10.49 -12.40
N GLY A 5 10.23 11.31 -13.38
CA GLY A 5 9.24 12.37 -13.22
C GLY A 5 7.78 11.93 -13.38
N ASP A 6 7.55 10.72 -13.89
CA ASP A 6 6.20 10.20 -14.16
C ASP A 6 5.55 9.55 -12.93
N ILE A 7 6.36 9.14 -11.94
CA ILE A 7 5.90 8.53 -10.70
C ILE A 7 6.37 9.37 -9.53
N TYR A 8 5.42 9.82 -8.72
CA TYR A 8 5.71 10.57 -7.50
C TYR A 8 5.96 9.61 -6.33
N ILE A 9 7.23 9.23 -6.16
CA ILE A 9 7.71 8.33 -5.11
C ILE A 9 8.82 9.02 -4.31
N ASP A 10 8.71 8.92 -3.00
CA ASP A 10 9.79 9.27 -2.08
C ASP A 10 10.68 8.06 -1.83
N THR A 11 12.00 8.25 -1.80
CA THR A 11 12.97 7.17 -1.53
C THR A 11 14.01 7.52 -0.47
N ASN A 12 13.87 8.65 0.22
CA ASN A 12 14.95 9.17 1.07
C ASN A 12 14.53 9.86 2.36
N ARG A 13 13.25 9.82 2.74
CA ARG A 13 12.73 10.44 3.96
C ARG A 13 11.83 9.49 4.75
N ALA A 14 11.38 9.89 5.93
CA ALA A 14 10.34 9.21 6.68
C ALA A 14 9.07 10.06 6.69
N VAL A 15 7.90 9.44 6.49
CA VAL A 15 6.60 10.11 6.38
C VAL A 15 5.54 9.31 7.12
N THR A 16 4.72 9.99 7.90
CA THR A 16 3.57 9.38 8.59
C THR A 16 2.42 9.13 7.63
N GLY A 17 1.81 7.94 7.73
CA GLY A 17 0.65 7.57 6.92
C GLY A 17 0.96 7.31 5.45
N GLN A 18 2.20 7.06 5.09
CA GLN A 18 2.63 6.84 3.70
C GLN A 18 3.54 5.62 3.59
N VAL A 19 3.33 4.80 2.57
CA VAL A 19 4.17 3.63 2.24
C VAL A 19 4.25 3.47 0.72
N ASN A 20 5.40 3.05 0.22
CA ASN A 20 5.55 2.63 -1.17
C ASN A 20 5.06 1.18 -1.34
N GLY A 21 3.94 1.00 -2.03
CA GLY A 21 3.41 -0.29 -2.43
C GLY A 21 3.90 -0.73 -3.80
N LEU A 22 3.78 -2.02 -4.10
CA LEU A 22 4.22 -2.60 -5.35
C LEU A 22 3.09 -3.36 -6.04
N SER A 23 2.84 -3.02 -7.29
CA SER A 23 1.89 -3.70 -8.16
C SER A 23 2.58 -4.27 -9.40
N VAL A 24 1.91 -5.19 -10.10
CA VAL A 24 2.30 -5.66 -11.42
C VAL A 24 1.35 -5.06 -12.44
N MET A 25 1.91 -4.49 -13.49
CA MET A 25 1.17 -3.97 -14.62
C MET A 25 1.41 -4.88 -15.83
N CYS A 26 0.37 -5.05 -16.64
CA CYS A 26 0.44 -5.81 -17.89
C CYS A 26 0.21 -4.89 -19.07
N LEU A 27 1.12 -4.92 -20.03
CA LEU A 27 1.00 -4.21 -21.31
C LEU A 27 1.15 -5.25 -22.44
N GLY A 28 0.01 -5.77 -22.89
CA GLY A 28 0.00 -6.95 -23.76
C GLY A 28 0.63 -8.16 -23.04
N ASP A 29 1.62 -8.78 -23.64
CA ASP A 29 2.35 -9.93 -23.08
C ASP A 29 3.49 -9.53 -22.14
N TYR A 30 3.72 -8.22 -21.96
CA TYR A 30 4.81 -7.73 -21.11
C TYR A 30 4.28 -7.37 -19.71
N MET A 31 4.89 -7.97 -18.68
CA MET A 31 4.60 -7.69 -17.27
C MET A 31 5.78 -6.96 -16.61
N PHE A 32 5.49 -5.91 -15.87
CA PHE A 32 6.49 -5.15 -15.12
C PHE A 32 5.96 -4.69 -13.77
N GLY A 33 6.87 -4.50 -12.84
CA GLY A 33 6.53 -3.94 -11.53
C GLY A 33 6.40 -2.43 -11.57
N ARG A 34 5.41 -1.90 -10.84
CA ARG A 34 5.22 -0.47 -10.67
C ARG A 34 5.08 -0.15 -9.19
N PRO A 35 5.96 0.69 -8.63
CA PRO A 35 5.73 1.24 -7.30
C PRO A 35 4.60 2.28 -7.34
N SER A 36 3.82 2.32 -6.28
CA SER A 36 2.75 3.29 -6.09
C SER A 36 2.78 3.77 -4.65
N ARG A 37 2.65 5.08 -4.45
CA ARG A 37 2.52 5.64 -3.12
C ARG A 37 1.11 5.39 -2.59
N ILE A 38 1.02 4.75 -1.42
CA ILE A 38 -0.23 4.52 -0.71
C ILE A 38 -0.23 5.43 0.50
N THR A 39 -1.31 6.17 0.69
CA THR A 39 -1.48 7.07 1.83
C THR A 39 -2.72 6.73 2.63
N ALA A 40 -2.63 6.94 3.94
CA ALA A 40 -3.71 6.81 4.88
C ALA A 40 -3.84 8.08 5.73
N GLN A 41 -5.07 8.51 5.96
CA GLN A 41 -5.43 9.54 6.91
C GLN A 41 -6.38 8.97 7.95
N THR A 42 -6.09 9.16 9.23
CA THR A 42 -6.92 8.68 10.33
C THR A 42 -7.44 9.85 11.15
N PHE A 43 -8.69 9.75 11.59
CA PHE A 43 -9.33 10.78 12.41
C PHE A 43 -10.42 10.15 13.29
N VAL A 44 -10.86 10.86 14.31
CA VAL A 44 -11.95 10.43 15.19
C VAL A 44 -13.27 10.45 14.40
N GLY A 45 -13.97 9.32 14.34
CA GLY A 45 -15.22 9.20 13.59
C GLY A 45 -15.80 7.79 13.68
N ARG A 46 -16.92 7.57 12.99
CA ARG A 46 -17.65 6.29 13.00
C ARG A 46 -17.71 5.60 11.63
N ALA A 47 -17.07 6.16 10.63
CA ALA A 47 -17.17 5.66 9.25
C ALA A 47 -16.34 4.38 9.01
N GLY A 48 -15.41 4.03 9.90
CA GLY A 48 -14.45 2.95 9.66
C GLY A 48 -13.44 3.31 8.56
N VAL A 49 -12.88 2.29 7.91
CA VAL A 49 -11.93 2.49 6.81
C VAL A 49 -12.69 2.72 5.51
N VAL A 50 -12.50 3.88 4.92
CA VAL A 50 -13.01 4.27 3.60
C VAL A 50 -11.89 4.12 2.58
N ASN A 51 -12.10 3.28 1.58
CA ASN A 51 -11.22 3.14 0.44
C ASN A 51 -11.66 4.10 -0.67
N ILE A 52 -10.84 5.11 -0.94
CA ILE A 52 -11.14 6.15 -1.93
C ILE A 52 -11.25 5.55 -3.33
N ASP A 53 -10.39 4.61 -3.68
CA ASP A 53 -10.40 3.97 -5.00
C ASP A 53 -11.73 3.23 -5.23
N ARG A 54 -12.28 2.60 -4.19
CA ARG A 54 -13.60 1.96 -4.26
C ARG A 54 -14.73 2.98 -4.45
N GLU A 55 -14.74 4.04 -3.67
CA GLU A 55 -15.77 5.08 -3.75
C GLU A 55 -15.73 5.79 -5.12
N ALA A 56 -14.53 5.95 -5.70
CA ALA A 56 -14.32 6.48 -7.03
C ALA A 56 -14.60 5.45 -8.16
N LYS A 57 -14.96 4.19 -7.83
CA LYS A 57 -15.18 3.08 -8.77
C LYS A 57 -13.93 2.71 -9.58
N MET A 58 -12.76 2.86 -8.97
CA MET A 58 -11.46 2.56 -9.54
C MET A 58 -10.82 1.30 -8.94
N SER A 59 -11.55 0.54 -8.10
CA SER A 59 -11.04 -0.70 -7.50
C SER A 59 -11.87 -1.92 -7.89
N GLY A 60 -11.17 -3.03 -8.14
CA GLY A 60 -11.77 -4.32 -8.43
C GLY A 60 -12.25 -5.07 -7.18
N PRO A 61 -12.99 -6.17 -7.36
CA PRO A 61 -13.60 -6.91 -6.26
C PRO A 61 -12.59 -7.56 -5.31
N ILE A 62 -11.42 -7.97 -5.82
CA ILE A 62 -10.38 -8.62 -5.01
C ILE A 62 -9.72 -7.59 -4.10
N HIS A 63 -9.43 -6.40 -4.61
CA HIS A 63 -8.92 -5.29 -3.80
C HIS A 63 -9.92 -4.88 -2.71
N ASN A 64 -11.20 -4.73 -3.06
CA ASN A 64 -12.26 -4.41 -2.10
C ASN A 64 -12.36 -5.45 -0.97
N LYS A 65 -12.23 -6.74 -1.31
CA LYS A 65 -12.17 -7.83 -0.32
C LYS A 65 -10.97 -7.67 0.60
N GLY A 66 -9.79 -7.31 0.08
CA GLY A 66 -8.58 -7.05 0.86
C GLY A 66 -8.80 -5.95 1.91
N VAL A 67 -9.41 -4.84 1.52
CA VAL A 67 -9.74 -3.74 2.46
C VAL A 67 -10.76 -4.14 3.53
N LEU A 68 -11.74 -4.98 3.20
CA LEU A 68 -12.68 -5.51 4.19
C LEU A 68 -11.99 -6.44 5.20
N ILE A 69 -11.06 -7.29 4.73
CA ILE A 69 -10.25 -8.16 5.60
C ILE A 69 -9.39 -7.32 6.56
N LEU A 70 -8.72 -6.34 6.04
CA LEU A 70 -7.92 -5.38 6.81
C LEU A 70 -8.76 -4.65 7.87
N SER A 71 -9.95 -4.19 7.50
CA SER A 71 -10.89 -3.56 8.44
C SER A 71 -11.31 -4.53 9.53
N GLY A 72 -11.55 -5.80 9.19
CA GLY A 72 -11.83 -6.87 10.13
C GLY A 72 -10.69 -7.10 11.12
N TYR A 73 -9.46 -7.15 10.64
CA TYR A 73 -8.26 -7.25 11.49
C TYR A 73 -8.13 -6.07 12.46
N MET A 74 -8.25 -4.85 11.95
CA MET A 74 -8.17 -3.63 12.78
C MET A 74 -9.21 -3.62 13.89
N ASN A 75 -10.47 -3.90 13.55
CA ASN A 75 -11.56 -3.96 14.52
C ASN A 75 -11.37 -5.11 15.53
N GLY A 76 -10.94 -6.28 15.07
CA GLY A 76 -10.69 -7.44 15.92
C GLY A 76 -9.51 -7.28 16.86
N THR A 77 -8.49 -6.52 16.46
CA THR A 77 -7.28 -6.31 17.27
C THR A 77 -7.45 -5.16 18.25
N PHE A 78 -7.94 -4.03 17.79
CA PHE A 78 -7.99 -2.80 18.58
C PHE A 78 -9.37 -2.53 19.19
N GLY A 79 -10.44 -3.11 18.63
CA GLY A 79 -11.83 -2.91 19.06
C GLY A 79 -12.37 -3.89 20.12
N ARG A 80 -11.59 -4.89 20.54
CA ARG A 80 -12.07 -5.96 21.44
C ARG A 80 -12.53 -5.47 22.81
N ARG A 81 -11.89 -4.46 23.36
CA ARG A 81 -12.16 -3.98 24.73
C ARG A 81 -12.99 -2.70 24.76
N ARG A 82 -12.97 -1.91 23.71
CA ARG A 82 -13.74 -0.66 23.55
C ARG A 82 -14.03 -0.45 22.08
N PRO A 83 -15.23 0.04 21.73
CA PRO A 83 -15.51 0.45 20.37
C PRO A 83 -14.46 1.45 19.88
N ILE A 84 -13.90 1.21 18.70
CA ILE A 84 -12.98 2.16 18.08
C ILE A 84 -13.82 3.22 17.37
N SER A 85 -13.74 4.47 17.84
CA SER A 85 -14.28 5.62 17.11
C SER A 85 -13.23 6.09 16.10
N LEU A 86 -12.91 5.24 15.12
CA LEU A 86 -11.91 5.50 14.10
C LEU A 86 -12.59 5.66 12.75
N SER A 87 -12.25 6.72 12.07
CA SER A 87 -12.45 6.84 10.63
C SER A 87 -11.09 6.96 9.96
N ALA A 88 -10.96 6.36 8.79
CA ALA A 88 -9.75 6.43 8.02
C ALA A 88 -10.08 6.49 6.53
N SER A 89 -9.23 7.14 5.75
CA SER A 89 -9.25 7.07 4.30
C SER A 89 -7.94 6.47 3.81
N LEU A 90 -8.04 5.64 2.77
CA LEU A 90 -6.94 5.00 2.07
C LEU A 90 -7.01 5.35 0.61
N VAL A 91 -5.87 5.62 -0.01
CA VAL A 91 -5.79 5.87 -1.45
C VAL A 91 -4.46 5.42 -2.03
N PHE A 92 -4.51 4.91 -3.26
CA PHE A 92 -3.36 4.75 -4.13
C PHE A 92 -3.15 6.05 -4.90
N GLU A 93 -2.12 6.80 -4.51
CA GLU A 93 -1.80 8.05 -5.19
C GLU A 93 -1.39 7.81 -6.66
N GLN A 94 -1.81 8.67 -7.56
CA GLN A 94 -1.48 8.58 -8.99
C GLN A 94 -1.83 7.24 -9.68
N LEU A 95 -2.86 6.54 -9.20
CA LEU A 95 -3.38 5.35 -9.85
C LEU A 95 -4.68 5.70 -10.59
N TYR A 96 -4.59 5.91 -11.90
CA TYR A 96 -5.70 6.34 -12.75
C TYR A 96 -6.30 5.21 -13.60
N GLU A 97 -5.63 4.06 -13.63
CA GLU A 97 -6.03 2.89 -14.43
C GLU A 97 -6.85 1.86 -13.62
N GLY A 98 -7.05 2.15 -12.34
CA GLY A 98 -7.71 1.24 -11.42
C GLY A 98 -6.75 0.25 -10.75
N VAL A 99 -7.18 -0.31 -9.62
CA VAL A 99 -6.45 -1.32 -8.83
C VAL A 99 -7.32 -2.56 -8.64
N ASP A 100 -6.72 -3.74 -8.80
CA ASP A 100 -7.30 -5.00 -8.34
C ASP A 100 -6.23 -5.89 -7.72
N GLY A 101 -6.67 -6.92 -6.98
CA GLY A 101 -5.78 -7.76 -6.18
C GLY A 101 -5.62 -7.26 -4.75
N ASP A 102 -5.23 -8.16 -3.87
CA ASP A 102 -5.05 -7.91 -2.43
C ASP A 102 -3.57 -7.84 -2.00
N SER A 103 -2.66 -7.89 -2.97
CA SER A 103 -1.21 -7.99 -2.73
C SER A 103 -0.58 -6.71 -2.13
N ALA A 104 -1.34 -5.63 -2.01
CA ALA A 104 -0.93 -4.39 -1.34
C ALA A 104 -1.60 -4.22 0.04
N SER A 105 -2.42 -5.17 0.50
CA SER A 105 -3.17 -4.99 1.75
C SER A 105 -2.29 -4.88 2.99
N SER A 106 -1.09 -5.46 3.00
CA SER A 106 -0.10 -5.22 4.06
C SER A 106 0.43 -3.78 4.02
N THR A 107 0.65 -3.24 2.83
CA THR A 107 1.10 -1.85 2.64
C THR A 107 0.05 -0.86 3.14
N GLU A 108 -1.21 -1.10 2.80
CA GLU A 108 -2.36 -0.33 3.29
C GLU A 108 -2.48 -0.39 4.81
N LEU A 109 -2.30 -1.59 5.40
CA LEU A 109 -2.28 -1.77 6.85
C LEU A 109 -1.17 -0.94 7.51
N TYR A 110 0.04 -0.97 6.96
CA TYR A 110 1.16 -0.21 7.53
C TYR A 110 0.94 1.31 7.43
N ALA A 111 0.37 1.79 6.33
CA ALA A 111 0.00 3.20 6.19
C ALA A 111 -1.05 3.61 7.25
N LEU A 112 -2.08 2.78 7.48
CA LEU A 112 -3.09 3.01 8.51
C LEU A 112 -2.49 3.01 9.92
N LEU A 113 -1.68 2.02 10.26
CA LEU A 113 -1.03 1.93 11.58
C LEU A 113 -0.07 3.10 11.81
N SER A 114 0.68 3.48 10.79
CA SER A 114 1.55 4.66 10.83
C SER A 114 0.77 5.94 11.11
N SER A 115 -0.32 6.17 10.38
CA SER A 115 -1.19 7.33 10.57
C SER A 115 -1.83 7.33 11.96
N LEU A 116 -2.33 6.17 12.41
CA LEU A 116 -3.00 6.02 13.70
C LEU A 116 -2.07 6.26 14.89
N ALA A 117 -0.83 5.79 14.79
CA ALA A 117 0.18 5.89 15.85
C ALA A 117 1.05 7.16 15.74
N ASP A 118 0.89 7.94 14.68
CA ASP A 118 1.76 9.07 14.32
C ASP A 118 3.26 8.68 14.27
N ILE A 119 3.54 7.51 13.69
CA ILE A 119 4.91 6.98 13.55
C ILE A 119 5.31 7.07 12.07
N PRO A 120 6.33 7.86 11.72
CA PRO A 120 6.79 7.96 10.35
C PRO A 120 7.47 6.67 9.86
N LEU A 121 7.22 6.30 8.61
CA LEU A 121 7.80 5.15 7.95
C LEU A 121 8.85 5.57 6.92
N LYS A 122 9.93 4.80 6.84
CA LYS A 122 11.01 5.02 5.88
C LYS A 122 10.52 4.81 4.46
N GLN A 123 10.66 5.82 3.61
CA GLN A 123 10.20 5.81 2.22
C GLN A 123 11.20 5.15 1.25
N ASN A 124 12.42 4.87 1.68
CA ASN A 124 13.38 4.05 0.92
C ASN A 124 13.04 2.55 0.93
N ILE A 125 11.98 2.15 1.64
CA ILE A 125 11.50 0.76 1.70
C ILE A 125 10.15 0.67 0.99
N ALA A 126 10.06 -0.23 0.01
CA ALA A 126 8.79 -0.62 -0.58
C ALA A 126 8.28 -1.93 0.03
N VAL A 127 6.98 -2.15 -0.05
CA VAL A 127 6.33 -3.31 0.57
C VAL A 127 5.38 -3.98 -0.40
N THR A 128 5.33 -5.31 -0.39
CA THR A 128 4.27 -6.11 -0.99
C THR A 128 3.92 -7.27 -0.08
N GLY A 129 2.67 -7.64 -0.06
CA GLY A 129 2.15 -8.73 0.76
C GLY A 129 0.63 -8.61 0.92
N SER A 130 -0.05 -9.73 1.04
CA SER A 130 -1.45 -9.79 1.44
C SER A 130 -1.53 -10.03 2.94
N VAL A 131 -2.53 -9.48 3.62
CA VAL A 131 -2.78 -9.70 5.04
C VAL A 131 -4.13 -10.37 5.25
N ASN A 132 -4.18 -11.37 6.13
CA ASN A 132 -5.44 -12.02 6.52
C ASN A 132 -6.07 -11.35 7.76
N GLN A 133 -7.27 -11.82 8.15
CA GLN A 133 -7.99 -11.28 9.32
C GLN A 133 -7.27 -11.47 10.67
N ARG A 134 -6.22 -12.30 10.72
CA ARG A 134 -5.40 -12.53 11.92
C ARG A 134 -4.15 -11.66 11.95
N GLY A 135 -3.89 -10.91 10.87
CA GLY A 135 -2.69 -10.09 10.72
C GLY A 135 -1.48 -10.85 10.18
N GLU A 136 -1.68 -12.08 9.70
CA GLU A 136 -0.61 -12.89 9.09
C GLU A 136 -0.39 -12.45 7.66
N ILE A 137 0.88 -12.30 7.28
CA ILE A 137 1.27 -11.94 5.90
C ILE A 137 1.27 -13.19 5.03
N GLN A 138 0.66 -13.06 3.87
CA GLN A 138 0.48 -14.14 2.90
C GLN A 138 1.30 -13.89 1.63
N PRO A 139 1.78 -14.95 0.97
CA PRO A 139 2.49 -14.86 -0.31
C PRO A 139 1.66 -14.17 -1.39
N VAL A 140 2.36 -13.51 -2.32
CA VAL A 140 1.77 -12.79 -3.45
C VAL A 140 2.49 -13.12 -4.75
N GLY A 141 1.82 -12.91 -5.88
CA GLY A 141 2.40 -13.09 -7.20
C GLY A 141 3.28 -11.93 -7.66
N GLY A 142 4.14 -12.19 -8.65
CA GLY A 142 4.91 -11.19 -9.37
C GLY A 142 5.98 -10.50 -8.52
N VAL A 143 6.54 -11.17 -7.52
CA VAL A 143 7.54 -10.58 -6.61
C VAL A 143 8.78 -10.11 -7.37
N SER A 144 9.27 -10.90 -8.34
CA SER A 144 10.45 -10.52 -9.15
C SER A 144 10.20 -9.22 -9.89
N GLN A 145 9.09 -9.11 -10.61
CA GLN A 145 8.71 -7.90 -11.35
C GLN A 145 8.56 -6.70 -10.43
N LYS A 146 7.96 -6.90 -9.25
CA LYS A 146 7.78 -5.85 -8.24
C LYS A 146 9.12 -5.32 -7.72
N VAL A 147 10.06 -6.22 -7.41
CA VAL A 147 11.41 -5.84 -6.94
C VAL A 147 12.18 -5.13 -8.05
N GLU A 148 12.15 -5.68 -9.27
CA GLU A 148 12.79 -5.07 -10.44
C GLU A 148 12.25 -3.67 -10.72
N GLY A 149 10.93 -3.48 -10.70
CA GLY A 149 10.30 -2.18 -10.94
C GLY A 149 10.68 -1.13 -9.89
N PHE A 150 10.78 -1.51 -8.63
CA PHE A 150 11.24 -0.60 -7.58
C PHE A 150 12.75 -0.30 -7.71
N TYR A 151 13.55 -1.31 -8.00
CA TYR A 151 14.99 -1.13 -8.24
C TYR A 151 15.27 -0.17 -9.40
N ASP A 152 14.55 -0.32 -10.52
CA ASP A 152 14.72 0.55 -11.69
C ASP A 152 14.40 2.02 -11.38
N ILE A 153 13.35 2.26 -10.61
CA ILE A 153 13.02 3.62 -10.14
C ILE A 153 14.11 4.15 -9.19
N CYS A 154 14.54 3.36 -8.21
CA CYS A 154 15.61 3.76 -7.31
C CYS A 154 16.93 4.05 -8.06
N LYS A 155 17.24 3.22 -9.06
CA LYS A 155 18.41 3.41 -9.93
C LYS A 155 18.33 4.73 -10.72
N ALA A 156 17.14 5.07 -11.22
CA ALA A 156 16.94 6.29 -12.00
C ALA A 156 16.98 7.57 -11.13
N ILE A 157 16.52 7.48 -9.86
CA ILE A 157 16.57 8.60 -8.90
C ILE A 157 17.98 8.72 -8.29
N GLY A 158 18.67 7.60 -8.08
CA GLY A 158 19.99 7.47 -7.45
C GLY A 158 19.98 6.42 -6.34
N LEU A 159 20.81 5.40 -6.51
CA LEU A 159 21.00 4.37 -5.47
C LEU A 159 21.81 4.92 -4.31
N THR A 160 21.29 4.74 -3.09
CA THR A 160 21.96 5.13 -1.83
C THR A 160 22.51 3.93 -1.07
N GLY A 161 22.12 2.70 -1.45
CA GLY A 161 22.44 1.47 -0.73
C GLY A 161 21.50 1.15 0.44
N ASP A 162 20.58 2.06 0.78
CA ASP A 162 19.61 1.90 1.87
C ASP A 162 18.22 1.53 1.37
N GLN A 163 17.99 1.51 0.04
CA GLN A 163 16.72 1.10 -0.54
C GLN A 163 16.51 -0.41 -0.40
N GLY A 164 15.27 -0.81 -0.12
CA GLY A 164 14.92 -2.21 0.05
C GLY A 164 13.47 -2.51 -0.21
N VAL A 165 13.16 -3.79 -0.24
CA VAL A 165 11.79 -4.30 -0.41
C VAL A 165 11.47 -5.30 0.68
N ILE A 166 10.34 -5.12 1.35
CA ILE A 166 9.76 -6.12 2.26
C ILE A 166 8.84 -7.01 1.45
N ILE A 167 9.11 -8.29 1.48
CA ILE A 167 8.33 -9.34 0.79
C ILE A 167 7.80 -10.35 1.81
N PRO A 168 6.74 -11.10 1.49
CA PRO A 168 6.22 -12.18 2.33
C PRO A 168 7.22 -13.28 2.60
#